data_02778a17431eb93acd507937b99ea6f1
#
_entry.id   02778a17431eb93acd507937b99ea6f1
#
_cell.length_a   1.000
_cell.length_b   1.000
_cell.length_c   1.000
_cell.angle_alpha   90.00
_cell.angle_beta   90.00
_cell.angle_gamma   90.00
#
_symmetry.space_group_name_H-M   'P 1'
#
loop_
_entity.id
_entity.type
_entity.pdbx_description
1 polymer ?
#
loop_
_entity_poly.entity_id
_entity_poly.type
_entity_poly.pdbx_seq_one_letter_code
_entity_poly.pdbx_strand_id
1 'polypeptide(L)'
;MKVMLSPNLQSRFAVIVPNQNEYKLIKEQLSREEQQAVYASGYLYDTYKRNHYSKNVLTLTNSDQLPHVETLIRLHKDYQFHIGAKTEMSSKLLSLSQYENVKLYPIIKEQTVQTLYQQCDIYLDINEGNEIGNAVRSAYNHQLLIMGYKEVVHNQDFVAIENQFLVNDISQLSNALKEIGNHRGQFETRRSEERRV
;
A
#
# COMPACT_ATOMS: atom_id res chain seq x y z
N MET A 1 7.73 28.77 -15.96
CA MET A 1 9.15 29.10 -16.15
C MET A 1 9.71 28.12 -17.18
N LYS A 2 9.99 28.59 -18.39
CA LYS A 2 10.51 27.74 -19.49
C LYS A 2 12.01 27.56 -19.25
N VAL A 3 12.44 26.38 -18.86
CA VAL A 3 13.87 26.05 -18.77
C VAL A 3 14.34 25.74 -20.20
N MET A 4 15.01 26.69 -20.84
CA MET A 4 15.67 26.44 -22.12
C MET A 4 17.10 25.94 -21.83
N LEU A 5 17.36 24.69 -22.14
CA LEU A 5 18.73 24.15 -22.14
C LEU A 5 19.45 24.67 -23.40
N SER A 6 20.73 25.06 -23.25
CA SER A 6 21.48 25.45 -24.41
C SER A 6 21.72 24.28 -25.38
N PRO A 7 21.78 24.50 -26.70
CA PRO A 7 21.94 23.43 -27.68
C PRO A 7 23.11 22.46 -27.40
N ASN A 8 24.19 22.95 -26.80
CA ASN A 8 25.35 22.12 -26.44
C ASN A 8 25.12 21.23 -25.22
N LEU A 9 24.05 21.46 -24.43
CA LEU A 9 23.68 20.65 -23.27
C LEU A 9 22.64 19.63 -23.61
N GLN A 10 21.79 19.85 -24.63
CA GLN A 10 20.70 18.97 -25.01
C GLN A 10 21.16 17.56 -25.38
N SER A 11 22.35 17.39 -25.97
CA SER A 11 22.93 16.09 -26.31
C SER A 11 23.54 15.31 -25.11
N ARG A 12 23.61 15.94 -23.94
CA ARG A 12 24.30 15.38 -22.76
C ARG A 12 23.37 15.07 -21.58
N PHE A 13 22.11 15.41 -21.68
CA PHE A 13 21.15 15.22 -20.59
C PHE A 13 19.98 14.35 -21.02
N ALA A 14 19.66 13.36 -20.21
CA ALA A 14 18.40 12.64 -20.25
C ALA A 14 17.54 13.06 -19.06
N VAL A 15 16.28 13.35 -19.30
CA VAL A 15 15.30 13.62 -18.24
C VAL A 15 14.55 12.33 -17.98
N ILE A 16 14.68 11.80 -16.78
CA ILE A 16 13.97 10.61 -16.33
C ILE A 16 12.83 11.04 -15.44
N VAL A 17 11.61 10.65 -15.79
CA VAL A 17 10.40 10.97 -15.02
C VAL A 17 9.82 9.71 -14.38
N PRO A 18 9.23 9.82 -13.21
CA PRO A 18 8.84 8.65 -12.41
C PRO A 18 7.59 7.93 -12.94
N ASN A 19 6.77 8.57 -13.76
CA ASN A 19 5.52 7.96 -14.24
C ASN A 19 5.08 8.51 -15.61
N GLN A 20 4.12 7.81 -16.23
CA GLN A 20 3.60 8.16 -17.55
C GLN A 20 2.84 9.50 -17.59
N ASN A 21 2.21 9.90 -16.49
CA ASN A 21 1.47 11.16 -16.44
C ASN A 21 2.43 12.35 -16.48
N GLU A 22 3.49 12.32 -15.66
CA GLU A 22 4.54 13.33 -15.70
C GLU A 22 5.27 13.33 -17.05
N TYR A 23 5.52 12.16 -17.65
CA TYR A 23 6.08 12.02 -18.97
C TYR A 23 5.25 12.77 -20.03
N LYS A 24 3.92 12.59 -20.04
CA LYS A 24 3.03 13.27 -20.96
C LYS A 24 3.05 14.79 -20.75
N LEU A 25 2.92 15.24 -19.48
CA LEU A 25 2.93 16.66 -19.13
C LEU A 25 4.22 17.36 -19.55
N ILE A 26 5.35 16.71 -19.36
CA ILE A 26 6.66 17.26 -19.73
C ILE A 26 6.81 17.28 -21.26
N LYS A 27 6.44 16.20 -21.94
CA LYS A 27 6.53 16.13 -23.41
C LYS A 27 5.70 17.20 -24.11
N GLU A 28 4.52 17.54 -23.59
CA GLU A 28 3.68 18.61 -24.15
C GLU A 28 4.35 20.00 -24.09
N GLN A 29 5.32 20.19 -23.20
CA GLN A 29 6.01 21.47 -23.00
C GLN A 29 7.34 21.56 -23.74
N LEU A 30 7.80 20.48 -24.35
CA LEU A 30 9.12 20.37 -25.00
C LEU A 30 9.01 20.35 -26.53
N SER A 31 10.05 20.83 -27.21
CA SER A 31 10.20 20.64 -28.65
C SER A 31 10.38 19.16 -29.02
N ARG A 32 10.17 18.80 -30.31
CA ARG A 32 10.34 17.41 -30.78
C ARG A 32 11.73 16.84 -30.51
N GLU A 33 12.76 17.68 -30.60
CA GLU A 33 14.16 17.27 -30.35
C GLU A 33 14.40 17.00 -28.87
N GLU A 34 13.87 17.88 -28.00
CA GLU A 34 13.98 17.73 -26.54
C GLU A 34 13.18 16.51 -26.04
N GLN A 35 12.06 16.16 -26.68
CA GLN A 35 11.25 15.00 -26.33
C GLN A 35 12.01 13.68 -26.44
N GLN A 36 13.05 13.59 -27.29
CA GLN A 36 13.85 12.38 -27.47
C GLN A 36 14.74 12.06 -26.25
N ALA A 37 15.01 13.06 -25.42
CA ALA A 37 15.81 12.92 -24.19
C ALA A 37 14.97 12.67 -22.93
N VAL A 38 13.65 12.48 -23.06
CA VAL A 38 12.76 12.25 -21.92
C VAL A 38 12.32 10.78 -21.88
N TYR A 39 12.53 10.14 -20.76
CA TYR A 39 12.23 8.73 -20.54
C TYR A 39 11.34 8.57 -19.29
N ALA A 40 10.28 7.79 -19.40
CA ALA A 40 9.55 7.30 -18.23
C ALA A 40 10.21 6.02 -17.75
N SER A 41 10.84 6.07 -16.60
CA SER A 41 11.51 4.88 -16.04
C SER A 41 10.61 4.07 -15.11
N GLY A 42 9.44 4.59 -14.74
CA GLY A 42 8.74 4.14 -13.56
C GLY A 42 9.53 4.47 -12.28
N TYR A 43 8.98 4.14 -11.14
CA TYR A 43 9.75 4.20 -9.90
C TYR A 43 10.67 2.98 -9.82
N LEU A 44 11.98 3.22 -9.67
CA LEU A 44 12.92 2.15 -9.33
C LEU A 44 12.74 1.87 -7.82
N TYR A 45 12.04 0.82 -7.52
CA TYR A 45 11.89 0.33 -6.15
C TYR A 45 12.68 -0.95 -5.98
N ASP A 46 13.32 -1.10 -4.85
CA ASP A 46 13.85 -2.40 -4.43
C ASP A 46 12.67 -3.37 -4.31
N THR A 47 12.62 -4.35 -5.20
CA THR A 47 11.59 -5.37 -5.16
C THR A 47 12.00 -6.45 -4.19
N TYR A 48 11.32 -6.53 -3.06
CA TYR A 48 11.52 -7.60 -2.10
C TYR A 48 10.88 -8.88 -2.61
N LYS A 49 11.67 -9.94 -2.80
CA LYS A 49 11.13 -11.26 -3.11
C LYS A 49 10.59 -11.89 -1.84
N ARG A 50 9.30 -12.20 -1.83
CA ARG A 50 8.65 -12.92 -0.74
C ARG A 50 8.54 -14.39 -1.08
N ASN A 51 9.13 -15.22 -0.23
CA ASN A 51 9.15 -16.67 -0.42
C ASN A 51 8.20 -17.41 0.55
N HIS A 52 7.54 -16.71 1.46
CA HIS A 52 6.66 -17.30 2.47
C HIS A 52 5.37 -16.49 2.63
N TYR A 53 4.35 -17.14 3.12
CA TYR A 53 3.08 -16.55 3.51
C TYR A 53 2.83 -16.90 4.98
N SER A 54 2.79 -15.90 5.84
CA SER A 54 2.77 -16.04 7.29
C SER A 54 1.45 -15.61 7.93
N LYS A 55 0.47 -15.18 7.11
CA LYS A 55 -0.83 -14.65 7.54
C LYS A 55 -0.69 -13.44 8.48
N ASN A 56 0.32 -12.61 8.27
CA ASN A 56 0.50 -11.36 8.98
C ASN A 56 -0.15 -10.22 8.21
N VAL A 57 -0.98 -9.46 8.91
CA VAL A 57 -1.74 -8.33 8.38
C VAL A 57 -1.26 -7.05 9.05
N LEU A 58 -0.96 -6.02 8.25
CA LEU A 58 -0.55 -4.69 8.72
C LEU A 58 -1.65 -3.67 8.44
N THR A 59 -1.95 -2.84 9.42
CA THR A 59 -2.72 -1.60 9.28
C THR A 59 -1.98 -0.48 9.96
N LEU A 60 -1.77 0.63 9.26
CA LEU A 60 -1.25 1.86 9.85
C LEU A 60 -2.37 2.88 10.01
N THR A 61 -2.40 3.60 11.14
CA THR A 61 -3.46 4.55 11.43
C THR A 61 -2.96 5.77 12.17
N ASN A 62 -3.64 6.89 11.96
CA ASN A 62 -3.59 8.11 12.78
C ASN A 62 -4.95 8.44 13.39
N SER A 63 -5.89 7.51 13.30
CA SER A 63 -7.27 7.63 13.79
C SER A 63 -7.64 6.36 14.56
N ASP A 64 -8.63 6.44 15.43
CA ASP A 64 -9.24 5.27 16.08
C ASP A 64 -10.45 4.72 15.30
N GLN A 65 -10.70 5.26 14.12
CA GLN A 65 -11.75 4.83 13.21
C GLN A 65 -11.17 3.84 12.20
N LEU A 66 -11.23 2.57 12.58
CA LEU A 66 -10.88 1.42 11.75
C LEU A 66 -12.14 0.57 11.58
N PRO A 67 -12.94 0.81 10.53
CA PRO A 67 -14.19 0.09 10.32
C PRO A 67 -14.00 -1.42 10.40
N HIS A 68 -14.84 -2.06 11.21
CA HIS A 68 -14.92 -3.52 11.37
C HIS A 68 -13.64 -4.25 11.80
N VAL A 69 -12.57 -3.54 12.19
CA VAL A 69 -11.29 -4.17 12.54
C VAL A 69 -11.45 -5.23 13.62
N GLU A 70 -12.23 -4.95 14.68
CA GLU A 70 -12.48 -5.91 15.76
C GLU A 70 -13.20 -7.16 15.28
N THR A 71 -14.18 -7.01 14.38
CA THR A 71 -14.88 -8.13 13.79
C THR A 71 -13.97 -9.00 12.94
N LEU A 72 -13.08 -8.39 12.13
CA LEU A 72 -12.06 -9.11 11.35
C LEU A 72 -11.12 -9.89 12.25
N ILE A 73 -10.62 -9.29 13.32
CA ILE A 73 -9.75 -9.93 14.32
C ILE A 73 -10.43 -11.19 14.92
N ARG A 74 -11.68 -11.07 15.30
CA ARG A 74 -12.45 -12.18 15.91
C ARG A 74 -12.74 -13.31 14.95
N LEU A 75 -13.00 -13.01 13.68
CA LEU A 75 -13.32 -14.00 12.65
C LEU A 75 -12.10 -14.71 12.10
N HIS A 76 -10.93 -14.08 12.16
CA HIS A 76 -9.68 -14.58 11.56
C HIS A 76 -8.59 -14.80 12.61
N LYS A 77 -8.82 -15.71 13.54
CA LYS A 77 -7.91 -16.01 14.65
C LYS A 77 -6.57 -16.62 14.20
N ASP A 78 -6.52 -17.15 12.99
CA ASP A 78 -5.34 -17.71 12.36
C ASP A 78 -4.46 -16.65 11.65
N TYR A 79 -4.91 -15.39 11.61
CA TYR A 79 -4.16 -14.23 11.16
C TYR A 79 -3.59 -13.47 12.36
N GLN A 80 -2.36 -12.94 12.21
CA GLN A 80 -1.78 -12.00 13.17
C GLN A 80 -1.98 -10.57 12.66
N PHE A 81 -2.71 -9.77 13.41
CA PHE A 81 -2.97 -8.35 13.09
C PHE A 81 -1.95 -7.46 13.77
N HIS A 82 -1.23 -6.67 12.98
CA HIS A 82 -0.29 -5.64 13.42
C HIS A 82 -0.92 -4.27 13.16
N ILE A 83 -1.23 -3.51 14.22
CA ILE A 83 -1.84 -2.19 14.12
C ILE A 83 -0.86 -1.16 14.65
N GLY A 84 -0.36 -0.30 13.75
CA GLY A 84 0.61 0.75 14.08
C GLY A 84 -0.02 2.13 14.03
N ALA A 85 0.17 2.94 15.07
CA ALA A 85 -0.26 4.33 15.10
C ALA A 85 0.94 5.28 15.20
N LYS A 86 0.90 6.39 14.45
CA LYS A 86 1.93 7.46 14.54
C LYS A 86 1.83 8.26 15.83
N THR A 87 0.66 8.26 16.45
CA THR A 87 0.37 8.94 17.72
C THR A 87 0.09 7.94 18.83
N GLU A 88 -0.22 8.43 20.02
CA GLU A 88 -0.79 7.59 21.06
C GLU A 88 -2.10 6.96 20.58
N MET A 89 -2.34 5.73 21.02
CA MET A 89 -3.57 5.02 20.71
C MET A 89 -4.66 5.38 21.71
N SER A 90 -5.89 5.55 21.21
CA SER A 90 -7.07 5.72 22.06
C SER A 90 -7.35 4.46 22.88
N SER A 91 -8.12 4.59 23.96
CA SER A 91 -8.58 3.44 24.77
C SER A 91 -9.31 2.40 23.91
N LYS A 92 -10.02 2.83 22.86
CA LYS A 92 -10.70 1.95 21.90
C LYS A 92 -9.70 1.07 21.14
N LEU A 93 -8.61 1.64 20.62
CA LEU A 93 -7.56 0.85 19.94
C LEU A 93 -6.80 -0.02 20.93
N LEU A 94 -6.47 0.51 22.11
CA LEU A 94 -5.76 -0.24 23.14
C LEU A 94 -6.57 -1.46 23.62
N SER A 95 -7.90 -1.40 23.63
CA SER A 95 -8.75 -2.54 24.01
C SER A 95 -8.60 -3.74 23.07
N LEU A 96 -8.12 -3.54 21.84
CA LEU A 96 -7.86 -4.64 20.91
C LEU A 96 -6.72 -5.56 21.38
N SER A 97 -5.89 -5.12 22.34
CA SER A 97 -4.85 -5.97 22.96
C SER A 97 -5.40 -7.17 23.74
N GLN A 98 -6.70 -7.19 24.01
CA GLN A 98 -7.38 -8.37 24.61
C GLN A 98 -7.38 -9.61 23.67
N TYR A 99 -7.15 -9.42 22.36
CA TYR A 99 -7.09 -10.51 21.40
C TYR A 99 -5.67 -11.00 21.22
N GLU A 100 -5.44 -12.31 21.38
CA GLU A 100 -4.12 -12.94 21.28
C GLU A 100 -3.45 -12.76 19.91
N ASN A 101 -4.28 -12.59 18.87
CA ASN A 101 -3.84 -12.41 17.49
C ASN A 101 -3.69 -10.93 17.09
N VAL A 102 -3.50 -10.03 18.07
CA VAL A 102 -3.27 -8.60 17.83
C VAL A 102 -1.94 -8.15 18.45
N LYS A 103 -1.20 -7.35 17.70
CA LYS A 103 -0.04 -6.59 18.19
C LYS A 103 -0.24 -5.11 17.91
N LEU A 104 -0.22 -4.31 18.95
CA LEU A 104 -0.37 -2.86 18.87
C LEU A 104 0.99 -2.17 18.97
N TYR A 105 1.17 -1.13 18.15
CA TYR A 105 2.39 -0.33 18.09
C TYR A 105 2.03 1.16 18.23
N PRO A 106 1.80 1.65 19.46
CA PRO A 106 1.59 3.08 19.70
C PRO A 106 2.89 3.85 19.41
N ILE A 107 2.77 5.07 18.89
CA ILE A 107 3.91 5.95 18.55
C ILE A 107 4.96 5.17 17.71
N ILE A 108 4.48 4.46 16.69
CA ILE A 108 5.33 3.56 15.90
C ILE A 108 6.49 4.31 15.23
N LYS A 109 7.70 3.77 15.39
CA LYS A 109 8.91 4.31 14.76
C LYS A 109 9.03 3.82 13.32
N GLU A 110 9.62 4.64 12.45
CA GLU A 110 9.83 4.31 11.04
C GLU A 110 10.55 2.97 10.84
N GLN A 111 11.59 2.71 11.63
CA GLN A 111 12.32 1.44 11.56
C GLN A 111 11.42 0.22 11.84
N THR A 112 10.48 0.34 12.78
CA THR A 112 9.50 -0.72 13.07
C THR A 112 8.53 -0.89 11.91
N VAL A 113 8.08 0.21 11.30
CA VAL A 113 7.21 0.18 10.11
C VAL A 113 7.90 -0.57 8.97
N GLN A 114 9.16 -0.27 8.69
CA GLN A 114 9.94 -0.97 7.65
C GLN A 114 10.08 -2.48 7.96
N THR A 115 10.29 -2.83 9.22
CA THR A 115 10.32 -4.25 9.64
C THR A 115 8.97 -4.94 9.40
N LEU A 116 7.87 -4.27 9.73
CA LEU A 116 6.53 -4.81 9.53
C LEU A 116 6.19 -4.97 8.04
N TYR A 117 6.58 -4.04 7.17
CA TYR A 117 6.43 -4.25 5.72
C TYR A 117 7.17 -5.48 5.20
N GLN A 118 8.28 -5.84 5.81
CA GLN A 118 9.02 -7.08 5.45
C GLN A 118 8.37 -8.35 6.02
N GLN A 119 7.72 -8.27 7.17
CA GLN A 119 7.14 -9.42 7.88
C GLN A 119 5.67 -9.70 7.52
N CYS A 120 4.91 -8.66 7.16
CA CYS A 120 3.49 -8.80 6.87
C CYS A 120 3.25 -9.15 5.40
N ASP A 121 2.19 -9.90 5.12
CA ASP A 121 1.82 -10.34 3.78
C ASP A 121 0.71 -9.47 3.18
N ILE A 122 -0.16 -8.93 4.03
CA ILE A 122 -1.32 -8.15 3.66
C ILE A 122 -1.24 -6.78 4.32
N TYR A 123 -1.55 -5.74 3.56
CA TYR A 123 -1.83 -4.41 4.08
C TYR A 123 -3.33 -4.15 3.98
N LEU A 124 -3.98 -3.91 5.13
CA LEU A 124 -5.38 -3.49 5.17
C LEU A 124 -5.45 -1.96 5.26
N ASP A 125 -5.88 -1.34 4.17
CA ASP A 125 -6.14 0.09 4.10
C ASP A 125 -7.59 0.40 4.50
N ILE A 126 -7.82 0.39 5.81
CA ILE A 126 -9.12 0.59 6.46
C ILE A 126 -9.12 1.78 7.44
N ASN A 127 -8.11 2.63 7.40
CA ASN A 127 -8.01 3.81 8.25
C ASN A 127 -8.84 4.97 7.65
N GLU A 128 -9.88 5.44 8.34
CA GLU A 128 -10.68 6.61 7.93
C GLU A 128 -9.95 7.96 8.11
N GLY A 129 -8.79 7.98 8.74
CA GLY A 129 -7.93 9.15 8.84
C GLY A 129 -7.12 9.40 7.57
N ASN A 130 -6.21 10.36 7.60
CA ASN A 130 -5.30 10.61 6.49
C ASN A 130 -4.30 9.45 6.30
N GLU A 131 -3.83 9.25 5.08
CA GLU A 131 -2.77 8.29 4.78
C GLU A 131 -1.48 8.61 5.56
N ILE A 132 -0.86 7.61 6.12
CA ILE A 132 0.40 7.75 6.85
C ILE A 132 1.58 7.49 5.92
N GLY A 133 2.35 8.54 5.60
CA GLY A 133 3.67 8.40 4.96
C GLY A 133 3.67 7.59 3.66
N ASN A 134 2.64 7.73 2.80
CA ASN A 134 2.45 6.92 1.60
C ASN A 134 2.42 5.40 1.90
N ALA A 135 1.70 5.00 2.93
CA ALA A 135 1.65 3.62 3.42
C ALA A 135 1.22 2.61 2.34
N VAL A 136 0.21 2.95 1.54
CA VAL A 136 -0.28 2.10 0.44
C VAL A 136 0.81 1.87 -0.59
N ARG A 137 1.48 2.94 -1.04
CA ARG A 137 2.63 2.82 -1.97
C ARG A 137 3.76 2.00 -1.36
N SER A 138 4.06 2.22 -0.09
CA SER A 138 5.12 1.46 0.60
C SER A 138 4.76 -0.02 0.70
N ALA A 139 3.52 -0.35 1.02
CA ALA A 139 3.02 -1.74 1.02
C ALA A 139 3.14 -2.38 -0.36
N TYR A 140 2.75 -1.65 -1.42
CA TYR A 140 2.90 -2.10 -2.81
C TYR A 140 4.36 -2.40 -3.14
N ASN A 141 5.30 -1.51 -2.80
CA ASN A 141 6.73 -1.69 -3.07
C ASN A 141 7.31 -2.90 -2.34
N HIS A 142 6.84 -3.16 -1.11
CA HIS A 142 7.23 -4.34 -0.34
C HIS A 142 6.47 -5.61 -0.73
N GLN A 143 5.68 -5.56 -1.80
CA GLN A 143 4.92 -6.69 -2.33
C GLN A 143 3.88 -7.27 -1.36
N LEU A 144 3.30 -6.46 -0.49
CA LEU A 144 2.12 -6.86 0.25
C LEU A 144 0.91 -6.93 -0.70
N LEU A 145 -0.01 -7.82 -0.41
CA LEU A 145 -1.35 -7.76 -0.99
C LEU A 145 -2.11 -6.62 -0.29
N ILE A 146 -2.63 -5.66 -1.06
CA ILE A 146 -3.34 -4.53 -0.50
C ILE A 146 -4.84 -4.78 -0.62
N MET A 147 -5.55 -4.62 0.47
CA MET A 147 -7.00 -4.79 0.55
C MET A 147 -7.57 -3.63 1.38
N GLY A 148 -8.77 -3.19 1.06
CA GLY A 148 -9.39 -2.12 1.83
C GLY A 148 -10.85 -1.87 1.48
N TYR A 149 -11.49 -0.92 2.17
CA TYR A 149 -12.83 -0.49 1.82
C TYR A 149 -12.76 0.61 0.75
N LYS A 150 -13.53 0.45 -0.31
CA LYS A 150 -13.57 1.35 -1.47
C LYS A 150 -13.73 2.82 -1.08
N GLU A 151 -14.49 3.07 -0.03
CA GLU A 151 -14.79 4.41 0.49
C GLU A 151 -13.64 4.99 1.30
N VAL A 152 -12.66 4.17 1.71
CA VAL A 152 -11.59 4.51 2.65
C VAL A 152 -10.20 4.42 2.02
N VAL A 153 -10.03 3.56 1.01
CA VAL A 153 -8.72 3.36 0.34
C VAL A 153 -8.09 4.68 -0.09
N HIS A 154 -6.87 4.93 0.39
CA HIS A 154 -6.19 6.21 0.20
C HIS A 154 -5.56 6.39 -1.18
N ASN A 155 -5.10 5.32 -1.80
CA ASN A 155 -4.46 5.38 -3.12
C ASN A 155 -4.93 4.24 -4.01
N GLN A 156 -6.01 4.50 -4.74
CA GLN A 156 -6.68 3.51 -5.59
C GLN A 156 -5.79 3.00 -6.74
N ASP A 157 -4.77 3.77 -7.15
CA ASP A 157 -3.86 3.35 -8.23
C ASP A 157 -3.01 2.12 -7.87
N PHE A 158 -2.86 1.84 -6.57
CA PHE A 158 -2.10 0.69 -6.06
C PHE A 158 -2.95 -0.44 -5.49
N VAL A 159 -4.28 -0.32 -5.57
CA VAL A 159 -5.19 -1.33 -5.02
C VAL A 159 -6.09 -1.84 -6.11
N ALA A 160 -5.92 -3.09 -6.49
CA ALA A 160 -6.74 -3.72 -7.52
C ALA A 160 -8.24 -3.64 -7.15
N ILE A 161 -9.09 -3.45 -8.14
CA ILE A 161 -10.52 -3.20 -7.94
C ILE A 161 -11.21 -4.38 -7.22
N GLU A 162 -10.75 -5.60 -7.46
CA GLU A 162 -11.21 -6.84 -6.82
C GLU A 162 -10.77 -6.97 -5.36
N ASN A 163 -9.87 -6.09 -4.90
CA ASN A 163 -9.40 -5.99 -3.52
C ASN A 163 -10.00 -4.78 -2.77
N GLN A 164 -10.92 -4.07 -3.42
CA GLN A 164 -11.68 -2.97 -2.84
C GLN A 164 -13.10 -3.43 -2.52
N PHE A 165 -13.45 -3.46 -1.23
CA PHE A 165 -14.71 -3.99 -0.72
C PHE A 165 -15.62 -2.86 -0.23
N LEU A 166 -16.93 -3.10 -0.15
CA LEU A 166 -17.86 -2.14 0.42
C LEU A 166 -17.76 -2.15 1.95
N VAL A 167 -17.67 -0.97 2.58
CA VAL A 167 -17.58 -0.87 4.04
C VAL A 167 -18.83 -1.43 4.73
N ASN A 168 -19.99 -1.35 4.09
CA ASN A 168 -21.24 -1.88 4.64
C ASN A 168 -21.39 -3.40 4.49
N ASP A 169 -20.46 -4.07 3.82
CA ASP A 169 -20.48 -5.51 3.60
C ASP A 169 -19.13 -6.15 4.00
N ILE A 170 -18.92 -6.26 5.30
CA ILE A 170 -17.72 -6.90 5.86
C ILE A 170 -17.54 -8.35 5.39
N SER A 171 -18.63 -9.01 4.98
CA SER A 171 -18.58 -10.42 4.56
C SER A 171 -17.69 -10.60 3.33
N GLN A 172 -17.65 -9.64 2.42
CA GLN A 172 -16.80 -9.68 1.22
C GLN A 172 -15.32 -9.71 1.59
N LEU A 173 -14.86 -8.75 2.40
CA LEU A 173 -13.47 -8.69 2.86
C LEU A 173 -13.11 -9.92 3.71
N SER A 174 -14.01 -10.33 4.61
CA SER A 174 -13.81 -11.53 5.44
C SER A 174 -13.69 -12.80 4.60
N ASN A 175 -14.53 -12.97 3.58
CA ASN A 175 -14.46 -14.13 2.69
C ASN A 175 -13.18 -14.13 1.86
N ALA A 176 -12.74 -12.96 1.36
CA ALA A 176 -11.48 -12.84 0.65
C ALA A 176 -10.29 -13.25 1.54
N LEU A 177 -10.26 -12.83 2.81
CA LEU A 177 -9.24 -13.26 3.77
C LEU A 177 -9.28 -14.78 4.01
N LYS A 178 -10.47 -15.40 4.11
CA LYS A 178 -10.61 -16.86 4.25
C LYS A 178 -10.09 -17.61 3.03
N GLU A 179 -10.44 -17.16 1.84
CA GLU A 179 -9.98 -17.76 0.57
C GLU A 179 -8.45 -17.72 0.48
N ILE A 180 -7.85 -16.57 0.74
CA ILE A 180 -6.40 -16.39 0.74
C ILE A 180 -5.74 -17.26 1.81
N GLY A 181 -6.33 -17.33 3.01
CA GLY A 181 -5.81 -18.12 4.12
C GLY A 181 -5.79 -19.62 3.87
N ASN A 182 -6.74 -20.12 3.10
CA ASN A 182 -6.87 -21.53 2.77
C ASN A 182 -6.05 -21.95 1.54
N HIS A 183 -5.77 -21.02 0.64
CA HIS A 183 -5.14 -21.30 -0.66
C HIS A 183 -4.05 -20.27 -0.98
N ARG A 184 -2.80 -20.63 -0.72
CA ARG A 184 -1.64 -19.78 -1.07
C ARG A 184 -1.66 -19.32 -2.54
N GLY A 185 -2.14 -20.15 -3.46
CA GLY A 185 -2.31 -19.79 -4.87
C GLY A 185 -3.23 -18.59 -5.09
N GLN A 186 -4.29 -18.45 -4.30
CA GLN A 186 -5.19 -17.29 -4.35
C GLN A 186 -4.49 -16.00 -3.93
N PHE A 187 -3.67 -16.07 -2.88
CA PHE A 187 -2.84 -14.93 -2.45
C PHE A 187 -1.92 -14.46 -3.59
N GLU A 188 -1.19 -15.38 -4.21
CA GLU A 188 -0.26 -15.06 -5.29
C GLU A 188 -0.99 -14.50 -6.53
N THR A 189 -2.17 -15.05 -6.85
CA THR A 189 -3.00 -14.55 -7.95
C THR A 189 -3.44 -13.12 -7.71
N ARG A 190 -4.10 -12.84 -6.57
CA ARG A 190 -4.57 -11.48 -6.22
C ARG A 190 -3.43 -10.47 -6.16
N ARG A 191 -2.29 -10.85 -5.60
CA ARG A 191 -1.11 -10.01 -5.55
C ARG A 191 -0.53 -9.71 -6.94
N SER A 192 -0.57 -10.68 -7.86
CA SER A 192 -0.08 -10.48 -9.23
C SER A 192 -1.02 -9.60 -10.06
N GLU A 193 -2.31 -9.63 -9.79
CA GLU A 193 -3.32 -8.80 -10.46
C GLU A 193 -3.13 -7.33 -10.12
N GLU A 194 -2.84 -6.99 -8.87
CA GLU A 194 -2.50 -5.61 -8.46
C GLU A 194 -1.35 -5.00 -9.27
N ARG A 195 -0.45 -5.82 -9.81
CA ARG A 195 0.77 -5.36 -10.48
C ARG A 195 0.68 -5.35 -11.99
N ARG A 196 -0.49 -5.62 -12.54
CA ARG A 196 -0.74 -5.60 -14.00
C ARG A 196 -1.27 -4.24 -14.49
N VAL A 197 -1.45 -3.27 -13.60
CA VAL A 197 -1.97 -1.92 -13.93
C VAL A 197 -0.86 -1.01 -14.45
#